data_3f9ca7034bdc94df844cb2198d7f1f4a
#
_entry.id   3f9ca7034bdc94df844cb2198d7f1f4a
#
_cell.length_a   1.000
_cell.length_b   1.000
_cell.length_c   1.000
_cell.angle_alpha   90.00
_cell.angle_beta   90.00
_cell.angle_gamma   90.00
#
_symmetry.space_group_name_H-M   'P 1'
#
loop_
_entity.id
_entity.type
_entity.pdbx_description
1 polymer ?
#
loop_
_entity_poly.entity_id
_entity_poly.type
_entity_poly.pdbx_seq_one_letter_code
_entity_poly.pdbx_strand_id
1 'polypeptide(L)'
;PNCEDFLSGIFEPSCWPMFKESSGISEPYRLQDPAYQNYADLIGQLFTGPGMLAIGKFILVLLPLVLAGQLNKYYDKRITRPVSSLVVWLGALVLAALIAWLVDVVGAMDTLQATSDFFVVVFRTLLFVVLTVPINYIVGLIMALVLNSNFIKGRTFFRAVMVIPWAASTMFIIMSLVWQFFFREQGTVNQILKTFNLDTVSFLSNPTWAFAIIILVNLWFSFPFCFNIILGALQSIPADQYEAADVDGATYWQQLMNITLPLIRPAIVPAIVLSAIGGGGFQMFGTVWAITAGGPTRGAGVPGATELVMVYAYKQVFQFNAYAKAGAFAVIIFIFLFLATLYSMRITRITKGAYE
;
A
#
# COMPACT_ATOMS: atom_id res chain seq x y z
N PRO A 1 35.06 11.24 -26.46
CA PRO A 1 33.79 11.90 -26.75
C PRO A 1 34.00 13.40 -26.85
N ASN A 2 33.34 14.02 -27.83
CA ASN A 2 33.50 15.45 -28.07
C ASN A 2 32.53 16.20 -27.12
N CYS A 3 32.95 16.47 -25.89
CA CYS A 3 32.12 17.11 -24.86
C CYS A 3 31.72 18.57 -25.16
N GLU A 4 32.14 19.10 -26.33
CA GLU A 4 31.79 20.45 -26.77
C GLU A 4 30.42 20.50 -27.48
N ASP A 5 29.94 19.37 -27.97
CA ASP A 5 28.59 19.30 -28.56
C ASP A 5 27.52 19.28 -27.51
N PHE A 6 26.45 20.09 -27.70
CA PHE A 6 25.33 20.21 -26.76
C PHE A 6 24.67 18.86 -26.44
N LEU A 7 24.53 17.99 -27.43
CA LEU A 7 23.90 16.68 -27.23
C LEU A 7 24.81 15.72 -26.45
N SER A 8 26.09 15.65 -26.76
CA SER A 8 27.06 14.82 -26.02
C SER A 8 27.25 15.34 -24.59
N GLY A 9 27.21 16.65 -24.38
CA GLY A 9 27.29 17.24 -23.04
C GLY A 9 26.12 16.83 -22.12
N ILE A 10 24.93 16.59 -22.70
CA ILE A 10 23.74 16.17 -21.94
C ILE A 10 23.64 14.66 -21.81
N PHE A 11 23.88 13.92 -22.89
CA PHE A 11 23.60 12.49 -22.95
C PHE A 11 24.82 11.59 -22.67
N GLU A 12 26.03 12.14 -22.74
CA GLU A 12 27.25 11.42 -22.37
C GLU A 12 27.68 11.82 -20.95
N PRO A 13 27.43 10.96 -19.95
CA PRO A 13 27.78 11.28 -18.56
C PRO A 13 29.29 11.48 -18.33
N SER A 14 30.18 10.94 -19.20
CA SER A 14 31.61 11.23 -19.18
C SER A 14 31.95 12.71 -19.38
N CYS A 15 31.02 13.46 -19.95
CA CYS A 15 31.16 14.92 -20.16
C CYS A 15 30.70 15.75 -18.94
N TRP A 16 30.03 15.13 -17.98
CA TRP A 16 29.54 15.84 -16.81
C TRP A 16 30.69 16.24 -15.87
N PRO A 17 30.66 17.47 -15.29
CA PRO A 17 31.75 17.96 -14.44
C PRO A 17 32.13 17.05 -13.28
N MET A 18 31.12 16.35 -12.71
CA MET A 18 31.30 15.45 -11.57
C MET A 18 32.01 14.14 -11.91
N PHE A 19 32.13 13.80 -13.20
CA PHE A 19 32.79 12.57 -13.67
C PHE A 19 34.09 12.83 -14.40
N LYS A 20 34.58 14.09 -14.44
CA LYS A 20 35.90 14.40 -15.01
C LYS A 20 37.00 14.00 -14.01
N GLU A 21 38.12 13.55 -14.51
CA GLU A 21 39.31 13.17 -13.69
C GLU A 21 39.75 14.29 -12.74
N SER A 22 39.51 15.55 -13.11
CA SER A 22 39.79 16.71 -12.26
C SER A 22 38.96 16.79 -10.98
N SER A 23 37.88 16.00 -10.83
CA SER A 23 37.01 15.96 -9.63
C SER A 23 37.49 15.01 -8.53
N GLY A 24 38.66 14.34 -8.72
CA GLY A 24 39.20 13.39 -7.76
C GLY A 24 38.49 12.05 -7.72
N ILE A 25 37.54 11.80 -8.61
CA ILE A 25 36.86 10.51 -8.78
C ILE A 25 37.76 9.68 -9.70
N SER A 26 38.44 8.68 -9.14
CA SER A 26 39.49 7.90 -9.81
C SER A 26 38.97 6.97 -10.91
N GLU A 27 37.69 6.67 -10.96
CA GLU A 27 37.06 5.89 -12.04
C GLU A 27 35.75 6.53 -12.46
N PRO A 28 35.64 6.97 -13.75
CA PRO A 28 34.36 7.33 -14.32
C PRO A 28 33.44 6.08 -14.28
N TYR A 29 32.14 6.28 -14.09
CA TYR A 29 31.16 5.20 -14.18
C TYR A 29 31.43 4.38 -15.45
N ARG A 30 31.27 3.06 -15.35
CA ARG A 30 31.31 2.17 -16.51
C ARG A 30 29.90 2.02 -17.06
N LEU A 31 29.74 2.31 -18.35
CA LEU A 31 28.52 1.91 -19.06
C LEU A 31 28.47 0.37 -19.06
N GLN A 32 27.37 -0.15 -18.57
CA GLN A 32 27.13 -1.58 -18.58
C GLN A 32 26.76 -2.02 -20.01
N ASP A 33 27.45 -3.05 -20.52
CA ASP A 33 27.18 -3.62 -21.83
C ASP A 33 26.65 -5.06 -21.63
N PRO A 34 25.37 -5.32 -21.99
CA PRO A 34 24.41 -4.41 -22.60
C PRO A 34 23.79 -3.42 -21.60
N ALA A 35 23.39 -2.23 -22.06
CA ALA A 35 22.80 -1.15 -21.24
C ALA A 35 21.54 -1.58 -20.44
N TYR A 36 20.84 -2.61 -20.89
CA TYR A 36 19.65 -3.15 -20.20
C TYR A 36 20.00 -4.22 -19.14
N GLN A 37 21.25 -4.50 -18.84
CA GLN A 37 21.64 -5.61 -17.95
C GLN A 37 21.05 -5.48 -16.55
N ASN A 38 21.00 -4.27 -15.97
CA ASN A 38 20.37 -4.06 -14.67
C ASN A 38 18.89 -4.43 -14.66
N TYR A 39 18.17 -4.19 -15.76
CA TYR A 39 16.77 -4.61 -15.92
C TYR A 39 16.67 -6.12 -16.08
N ALA A 40 17.55 -6.72 -16.88
CA ALA A 40 17.62 -8.16 -17.07
C ALA A 40 17.94 -8.89 -15.76
N ASP A 41 18.83 -8.37 -14.94
CA ASP A 41 19.19 -8.95 -13.64
C ASP A 41 18.02 -8.86 -12.64
N LEU A 42 17.29 -7.74 -12.64
CA LEU A 42 16.13 -7.57 -11.76
C LEU A 42 14.95 -8.47 -12.16
N ILE A 43 14.66 -8.55 -13.46
CA ILE A 43 13.51 -9.29 -13.98
C ILE A 43 13.88 -10.75 -14.26
N GLY A 44 15.11 -11.01 -14.71
CA GLY A 44 15.59 -12.34 -15.09
C GLY A 44 15.53 -13.35 -13.95
N GLN A 45 15.76 -12.89 -12.72
CA GLN A 45 15.62 -13.71 -11.53
C GLN A 45 14.19 -14.28 -11.35
N LEU A 46 13.17 -13.57 -11.83
CA LEU A 46 11.77 -14.02 -11.82
C LEU A 46 11.49 -15.13 -12.84
N PHE A 47 12.25 -15.19 -13.93
CA PHE A 47 12.08 -16.16 -15.01
C PHE A 47 12.91 -17.44 -14.81
N THR A 48 13.48 -17.66 -13.63
CA THR A 48 14.03 -18.96 -13.27
C THR A 48 12.91 -19.98 -13.13
N GLY A 49 13.20 -21.26 -13.42
CA GLY A 49 12.18 -22.32 -13.31
C GLY A 49 11.42 -22.34 -11.97
N PRO A 50 12.13 -22.29 -10.81
CA PRO A 50 11.48 -22.18 -9.50
C PRO A 50 10.66 -20.89 -9.32
N GLY A 51 11.15 -19.75 -9.79
CA GLY A 51 10.46 -18.46 -9.71
C GLY A 51 9.16 -18.46 -10.50
N MET A 52 9.17 -18.95 -11.73
CA MET A 52 7.98 -19.07 -12.58
C MET A 52 6.92 -19.99 -11.97
N LEU A 53 7.33 -21.12 -11.40
CA LEU A 53 6.40 -22.03 -10.71
C LEU A 53 5.77 -21.36 -9.50
N ALA A 54 6.55 -20.64 -8.72
CA ALA A 54 6.04 -19.92 -7.56
C ALA A 54 5.06 -18.79 -7.97
N ILE A 55 5.37 -18.01 -9.00
CA ILE A 55 4.46 -16.99 -9.57
C ILE A 55 3.17 -17.66 -10.07
N GLY A 56 3.28 -18.80 -10.77
CA GLY A 56 2.13 -19.57 -11.23
C GLY A 56 1.19 -19.98 -10.09
N LYS A 57 1.73 -20.40 -8.94
CA LYS A 57 0.95 -20.72 -7.74
C LYS A 57 0.19 -19.49 -7.20
N PHE A 58 0.83 -18.31 -7.16
CA PHE A 58 0.15 -17.06 -6.75
C PHE A 58 -0.98 -16.65 -7.71
N ILE A 59 -0.74 -16.77 -9.02
CA ILE A 59 -1.79 -16.49 -10.03
C ILE A 59 -2.96 -17.44 -9.84
N LEU A 60 -2.71 -18.70 -9.55
CA LEU A 60 -3.74 -19.71 -9.32
C LEU A 60 -4.60 -19.40 -8.10
N VAL A 61 -4.00 -18.90 -7.02
CA VAL A 61 -4.71 -18.44 -5.80
C VAL A 61 -5.56 -17.20 -6.05
N LEU A 62 -5.11 -16.28 -6.91
CA LEU A 62 -5.85 -15.08 -7.23
C LEU A 62 -7.01 -15.31 -8.23
N LEU A 63 -6.96 -16.42 -8.97
CA LEU A 63 -7.92 -16.74 -10.02
C LEU A 63 -9.39 -16.78 -9.54
N PRO A 64 -9.74 -17.42 -8.39
CA PRO A 64 -11.10 -17.38 -7.87
C PRO A 64 -11.60 -15.96 -7.55
N LEU A 65 -10.74 -15.08 -7.06
CA LEU A 65 -11.10 -13.69 -6.77
C LEU A 65 -11.39 -12.89 -8.04
N VAL A 66 -10.58 -13.09 -9.09
CA VAL A 66 -10.82 -12.49 -10.41
C VAL A 66 -12.12 -13.00 -11.01
N LEU A 67 -12.38 -14.30 -10.94
CA LEU A 67 -13.62 -14.91 -11.42
C LEU A 67 -14.84 -14.41 -10.65
N ALA A 68 -14.74 -14.25 -9.33
CA ALA A 68 -15.80 -13.68 -8.50
C ALA A 68 -16.15 -12.24 -8.93
N GLY A 69 -15.13 -11.42 -9.22
CA GLY A 69 -15.33 -10.08 -9.76
C GLY A 69 -16.07 -10.07 -11.10
N GLN A 70 -15.70 -10.99 -12.01
CA GLN A 70 -16.39 -11.13 -13.30
C GLN A 70 -17.81 -11.67 -13.16
N LEU A 71 -18.03 -12.65 -12.28
CA LEU A 71 -19.36 -13.19 -11.98
C LEU A 71 -20.29 -12.13 -11.40
N ASN A 72 -19.81 -11.34 -10.43
CA ASN A 72 -20.60 -10.23 -9.89
C ASN A 72 -20.97 -9.22 -10.96
N LYS A 73 -20.02 -8.84 -11.84
CA LYS A 73 -20.29 -7.93 -12.97
C LYS A 73 -21.29 -8.52 -13.98
N TYR A 74 -21.29 -9.84 -14.16
CA TYR A 74 -22.25 -10.54 -15.01
C TYR A 74 -23.64 -10.55 -14.37
N TYR A 75 -23.74 -10.83 -13.07
CA TYR A 75 -25.02 -10.83 -12.34
C TYR A 75 -25.61 -9.43 -12.17
N ASP A 76 -24.79 -8.37 -12.08
CA ASP A 76 -25.25 -6.98 -12.03
C ASP A 76 -26.03 -6.54 -13.27
N LYS A 77 -25.83 -7.23 -14.39
CA LYS A 77 -26.55 -6.97 -15.66
C LYS A 77 -27.89 -7.71 -15.76
N ARG A 78 -28.20 -8.61 -14.83
CA ARG A 78 -29.46 -9.38 -14.83
C ARG A 78 -30.48 -8.75 -13.92
N ILE A 79 -31.75 -8.85 -14.29
CA ILE A 79 -32.92 -8.32 -13.55
C ILE A 79 -33.07 -9.02 -12.19
N THR A 80 -32.73 -10.31 -12.12
CA THR A 80 -32.74 -11.08 -10.86
C THR A 80 -31.36 -11.66 -10.59
N ARG A 81 -30.82 -11.38 -9.39
CA ARG A 81 -29.57 -11.98 -8.94
C ARG A 81 -29.85 -13.35 -8.30
N PRO A 82 -29.29 -14.44 -8.82
CA PRO A 82 -29.48 -15.78 -8.25
C PRO A 82 -28.76 -15.96 -6.91
N VAL A 83 -27.63 -15.21 -6.73
CA VAL A 83 -26.79 -15.30 -5.52
C VAL A 83 -26.35 -13.91 -5.09
N SER A 84 -26.33 -13.65 -3.78
CA SER A 84 -25.87 -12.37 -3.26
C SER A 84 -24.38 -12.17 -3.52
N SER A 85 -23.97 -10.92 -3.75
CA SER A 85 -22.56 -10.56 -3.98
C SER A 85 -21.65 -11.02 -2.83
N LEU A 86 -22.13 -10.96 -1.60
CA LEU A 86 -21.42 -11.39 -0.42
C LEU A 86 -21.08 -12.90 -0.46
N VAL A 87 -22.05 -13.73 -0.86
CA VAL A 87 -21.84 -15.18 -0.97
C VAL A 87 -20.81 -15.51 -2.05
N VAL A 88 -20.85 -14.80 -3.20
CA VAL A 88 -19.87 -15.00 -4.28
C VAL A 88 -18.45 -14.64 -3.78
N TRP A 89 -18.28 -13.54 -3.07
CA TRP A 89 -16.98 -13.16 -2.53
C TRP A 89 -16.49 -14.09 -1.41
N LEU A 90 -17.37 -14.51 -0.49
CA LEU A 90 -17.01 -15.45 0.55
C LEU A 90 -16.61 -16.81 -0.04
N GLY A 91 -17.37 -17.32 -1.01
CA GLY A 91 -17.02 -18.54 -1.72
C GLY A 91 -15.68 -18.45 -2.43
N ALA A 92 -15.39 -17.32 -3.08
CA ALA A 92 -14.11 -17.09 -3.73
C ALA A 92 -12.94 -17.01 -2.73
N LEU A 93 -13.13 -16.38 -1.57
CA LEU A 93 -12.12 -16.32 -0.51
C LEU A 93 -11.83 -17.70 0.08
N VAL A 94 -12.88 -18.49 0.36
CA VAL A 94 -12.71 -19.87 0.84
C VAL A 94 -11.98 -20.72 -0.19
N LEU A 95 -12.36 -20.61 -1.46
CA LEU A 95 -11.70 -21.36 -2.55
C LEU A 95 -10.25 -20.91 -2.74
N ALA A 96 -9.97 -19.62 -2.67
CA ALA A 96 -8.61 -19.08 -2.72
C ALA A 96 -7.75 -19.59 -1.56
N ALA A 97 -8.28 -19.60 -0.33
CA ALA A 97 -7.60 -20.14 0.85
C ALA A 97 -7.32 -21.63 0.72
N LEU A 98 -8.26 -22.40 0.19
CA LEU A 98 -8.12 -23.84 -0.04
C LEU A 98 -7.05 -24.11 -1.12
N ILE A 99 -7.06 -23.36 -2.21
CA ILE A 99 -6.03 -23.44 -3.24
C ILE A 99 -4.67 -23.05 -2.66
N ALA A 100 -4.59 -21.98 -1.88
CA ALA A 100 -3.35 -21.52 -1.23
C ALA A 100 -2.72 -22.62 -0.35
N TRP A 101 -3.57 -23.34 0.39
CA TRP A 101 -3.15 -24.48 1.19
C TRP A 101 -2.68 -25.67 0.33
N LEU A 102 -3.45 -26.02 -0.71
CA LEU A 102 -3.14 -27.15 -1.60
C LEU A 102 -1.84 -26.97 -2.40
N VAL A 103 -1.57 -25.75 -2.87
CA VAL A 103 -0.37 -25.48 -3.68
C VAL A 103 0.85 -25.06 -2.85
N ASP A 104 0.71 -25.09 -1.52
CA ASP A 104 1.76 -24.63 -0.59
C ASP A 104 2.31 -23.24 -0.97
N VAL A 105 1.46 -22.22 -0.79
CA VAL A 105 1.83 -20.83 -1.08
C VAL A 105 2.96 -20.34 -0.17
N VAL A 106 3.05 -20.88 1.06
CA VAL A 106 4.12 -20.50 2.00
C VAL A 106 5.47 -20.97 1.46
N GLY A 107 5.58 -22.21 1.03
CA GLY A 107 6.79 -22.72 0.38
C GLY A 107 7.11 -22.01 -0.95
N ALA A 108 6.08 -21.61 -1.71
CA ALA A 108 6.27 -20.78 -2.90
C ALA A 108 6.83 -19.38 -2.54
N MET A 109 6.39 -18.82 -1.42
CA MET A 109 6.91 -17.53 -0.93
C MET A 109 8.38 -17.65 -0.51
N ASP A 110 8.74 -18.72 0.21
CA ASP A 110 10.13 -18.98 0.58
C ASP A 110 11.02 -19.18 -0.66
N THR A 111 10.51 -19.87 -1.70
CA THR A 111 11.22 -20.01 -2.99
C THR A 111 11.46 -18.66 -3.67
N LEU A 112 10.46 -17.79 -3.71
CA LEU A 112 10.58 -16.45 -4.28
C LEU A 112 11.53 -15.56 -3.45
N GLN A 113 11.50 -15.71 -2.12
CA GLN A 113 12.45 -15.01 -1.23
C GLN A 113 13.90 -15.44 -1.49
N ALA A 114 14.12 -16.70 -1.81
CA ALA A 114 15.45 -17.20 -2.16
C ALA A 114 15.88 -16.82 -3.56
N THR A 115 14.93 -16.53 -4.46
CA THR A 115 15.21 -16.31 -5.88
C THR A 115 15.37 -14.82 -6.24
N SER A 116 14.60 -13.93 -5.63
CA SER A 116 14.63 -12.51 -5.99
C SER A 116 14.17 -11.59 -4.85
N ASP A 117 15.12 -10.81 -4.34
CA ASP A 117 14.86 -9.75 -3.36
C ASP A 117 13.84 -8.71 -3.86
N PHE A 118 13.94 -8.38 -5.16
CA PHE A 118 13.03 -7.44 -5.80
C PHE A 118 11.58 -7.89 -5.70
N PHE A 119 11.30 -9.14 -6.04
CA PHE A 119 9.94 -9.68 -6.00
C PHE A 119 9.38 -9.67 -4.57
N VAL A 120 10.18 -10.09 -3.61
CA VAL A 120 9.77 -10.13 -2.19
C VAL A 120 9.36 -8.75 -1.68
N VAL A 121 10.16 -7.75 -2.00
CA VAL A 121 9.93 -6.37 -1.56
C VAL A 121 8.67 -5.80 -2.23
N VAL A 122 8.49 -6.03 -3.53
CA VAL A 122 7.27 -5.62 -4.26
C VAL A 122 6.04 -6.32 -3.69
N PHE A 123 6.11 -7.64 -3.47
CA PHE A 123 5.00 -8.41 -2.91
C PHE A 123 4.62 -7.92 -1.49
N ARG A 124 5.61 -7.70 -0.62
CA ARG A 124 5.37 -7.15 0.73
C ARG A 124 4.73 -5.77 0.68
N THR A 125 5.16 -4.94 -0.27
CA THR A 125 4.56 -3.61 -0.46
C THR A 125 3.12 -3.71 -0.93
N LEU A 126 2.81 -4.60 -1.87
CA LEU A 126 1.44 -4.87 -2.29
C LEU A 126 0.59 -5.42 -1.14
N LEU A 127 1.12 -6.36 -0.36
CA LEU A 127 0.44 -6.87 0.84
C LEU A 127 0.16 -5.76 1.85
N PHE A 128 1.15 -4.90 2.10
CA PHE A 128 0.98 -3.73 2.96
C PHE A 128 -0.14 -2.82 2.47
N VAL A 129 -0.18 -2.49 1.17
CA VAL A 129 -1.22 -1.65 0.57
C VAL A 129 -2.60 -2.30 0.69
N VAL A 130 -2.71 -3.60 0.36
CA VAL A 130 -3.97 -4.35 0.42
C VAL A 130 -4.52 -4.45 1.84
N LEU A 131 -3.66 -4.48 2.84
CA LEU A 131 -4.08 -4.50 4.23
C LEU A 131 -4.39 -3.08 4.75
N THR A 132 -3.50 -2.13 4.53
CA THR A 132 -3.63 -0.79 5.15
C THR A 132 -4.74 0.05 4.53
N VAL A 133 -4.87 0.06 3.21
CA VAL A 133 -5.84 0.95 2.54
C VAL A 133 -7.29 0.61 2.92
N PRO A 134 -7.76 -0.64 2.84
CA PRO A 134 -9.11 -0.97 3.28
C PRO A 134 -9.34 -0.68 4.78
N ILE A 135 -8.37 -1.00 5.64
CA ILE A 135 -8.49 -0.74 7.08
C ILE A 135 -8.64 0.77 7.34
N ASN A 136 -7.83 1.60 6.69
CA ASN A 136 -7.91 3.06 6.81
C ASN A 136 -9.29 3.60 6.40
N TYR A 137 -9.86 3.08 5.30
CA TYR A 137 -11.19 3.49 4.84
C TYR A 137 -12.31 2.97 5.72
N ILE A 138 -12.21 1.76 6.25
CA ILE A 138 -13.20 1.20 7.19
C ILE A 138 -13.21 2.04 8.48
N VAL A 139 -12.04 2.30 9.07
CA VAL A 139 -11.94 3.13 10.28
C VAL A 139 -12.41 4.57 9.99
N GLY A 140 -11.99 5.15 8.87
CA GLY A 140 -12.43 6.46 8.42
C GLY A 140 -13.94 6.55 8.25
N LEU A 141 -14.57 5.52 7.65
CA LEU A 141 -16.01 5.43 7.47
C LEU A 141 -16.75 5.35 8.82
N ILE A 142 -16.30 4.47 9.72
CA ILE A 142 -16.91 4.33 11.05
C ILE A 142 -16.87 5.68 11.78
N MET A 143 -15.71 6.33 11.82
CA MET A 143 -15.55 7.62 12.49
C MET A 143 -16.36 8.73 11.82
N ALA A 144 -16.47 8.73 10.48
CA ALA A 144 -17.26 9.70 9.74
C ALA A 144 -18.77 9.52 10.01
N LEU A 145 -19.27 8.29 10.02
CA LEU A 145 -20.67 7.99 10.34
C LEU A 145 -21.00 8.41 11.79
N VAL A 146 -20.14 8.07 12.74
CA VAL A 146 -20.32 8.43 14.15
C VAL A 146 -20.35 9.96 14.33
N LEU A 147 -19.37 10.68 13.77
CA LEU A 147 -19.27 12.13 13.93
C LEU A 147 -20.17 12.94 12.98
N ASN A 148 -20.84 12.29 12.03
CA ASN A 148 -21.91 12.90 11.23
C ASN A 148 -23.26 12.84 11.94
N SER A 149 -23.42 11.93 12.92
CA SER A 149 -24.70 11.79 13.66
C SER A 149 -25.00 13.01 14.53
N ASN A 150 -26.28 13.35 14.67
CA ASN A 150 -26.71 14.47 15.49
C ASN A 150 -26.68 14.18 17.01
N PHE A 151 -26.45 12.93 17.42
CA PHE A 151 -26.42 12.51 18.82
C PHE A 151 -25.19 13.00 19.58
N ILE A 152 -24.07 13.31 18.87
CA ILE A 152 -22.82 13.70 19.51
C ILE A 152 -22.78 15.20 19.74
N LYS A 153 -22.82 15.58 21.04
CA LYS A 153 -22.57 16.97 21.44
C LYS A 153 -21.08 17.30 21.30
N GLY A 154 -20.76 18.47 20.73
CA GLY A 154 -19.36 18.89 20.55
C GLY A 154 -18.64 18.24 19.35
N ARG A 155 -19.38 17.72 18.37
CA ARG A 155 -18.82 17.05 17.16
C ARG A 155 -17.72 17.84 16.45
N THR A 156 -17.80 19.16 16.46
CA THR A 156 -16.77 20.05 15.86
C THR A 156 -15.43 19.88 16.55
N PHE A 157 -15.40 19.80 17.88
CA PHE A 157 -14.19 19.56 18.64
C PHE A 157 -13.60 18.18 18.34
N PHE A 158 -14.42 17.12 18.34
CA PHE A 158 -13.95 15.77 18.02
C PHE A 158 -13.42 15.66 16.58
N ARG A 159 -14.06 16.31 15.61
CA ARG A 159 -13.59 16.39 14.22
C ARG A 159 -12.19 17.04 14.15
N ALA A 160 -11.98 18.14 14.86
CA ALA A 160 -10.68 18.80 14.92
C ALA A 160 -9.61 17.91 15.54
N VAL A 161 -9.92 17.21 16.65
CA VAL A 161 -9.00 16.27 17.31
C VAL A 161 -8.63 15.10 16.39
N MET A 162 -9.60 14.55 15.64
CA MET A 162 -9.35 13.44 14.70
C MET A 162 -8.40 13.81 13.56
N VAL A 163 -8.27 15.09 13.22
CA VAL A 163 -7.35 15.54 12.16
C VAL A 163 -5.90 15.68 12.65
N ILE A 164 -5.66 15.76 13.96
CA ILE A 164 -4.34 15.99 14.55
C ILE A 164 -3.28 14.98 14.06
N PRO A 165 -3.53 13.66 14.02
CA PRO A 165 -2.53 12.71 13.54
C PRO A 165 -2.08 12.98 12.11
N TRP A 166 -3.01 13.35 11.24
CA TRP A 166 -2.71 13.67 9.85
C TRP A 166 -2.00 15.03 9.71
N ALA A 167 -2.40 16.03 10.50
CA ALA A 167 -1.71 17.32 10.53
C ALA A 167 -0.26 17.17 11.05
N ALA A 168 -0.04 16.25 11.99
CA ALA A 168 1.31 15.90 12.48
C ALA A 168 2.14 15.13 11.45
N SER A 169 1.59 14.78 10.29
CA SER A 169 2.30 14.03 9.24
C SER A 169 3.50 14.79 8.66
N THR A 170 3.58 16.10 8.80
CA THR A 170 4.79 16.88 8.49
C THR A 170 5.99 16.47 9.37
N MET A 171 5.73 15.94 10.57
CA MET A 171 6.72 15.43 11.51
C MET A 171 6.66 13.89 11.63
N PHE A 172 6.23 13.19 10.57
CA PHE A 172 5.97 11.74 10.62
C PHE A 172 7.17 10.92 11.11
N ILE A 173 8.40 11.33 10.83
CA ILE A 173 9.61 10.64 11.32
C ILE A 173 9.69 10.73 12.84
N ILE A 174 9.53 11.93 13.40
CA ILE A 174 9.60 12.15 14.86
C ILE A 174 8.49 11.38 15.57
N MET A 175 7.25 11.46 15.06
CA MET A 175 6.12 10.73 15.62
C MET A 175 6.31 9.20 15.49
N SER A 176 6.90 8.74 14.40
CA SER A 176 7.22 7.32 14.22
C SER A 176 8.28 6.83 15.22
N LEU A 177 9.25 7.67 15.58
CA LEU A 177 10.21 7.35 16.65
C LEU A 177 9.54 7.26 18.03
N VAL A 178 8.50 8.09 18.30
CA VAL A 178 7.70 7.96 19.53
C VAL A 178 6.98 6.61 19.54
N TRP A 179 6.36 6.21 18.42
CA TRP A 179 5.74 4.89 18.30
C TRP A 179 6.76 3.75 18.45
N GLN A 180 7.96 3.90 17.84
CA GLN A 180 9.06 2.95 18.05
C GLN A 180 9.40 2.80 19.53
N PHE A 181 9.50 3.91 20.27
CA PHE A 181 9.78 3.88 21.72
C PHE A 181 8.70 3.11 22.49
N PHE A 182 7.42 3.29 22.16
CA PHE A 182 6.34 2.54 22.83
C PHE A 182 6.45 1.03 22.64
N PHE A 183 6.87 0.57 21.46
CA PHE A 183 6.91 -0.85 21.09
C PHE A 183 8.28 -1.53 21.27
N ARG A 184 9.29 -0.84 21.79
CA ARG A 184 10.57 -1.47 22.16
C ARG A 184 10.36 -2.52 23.26
N GLU A 185 11.33 -3.43 23.42
CA GLU A 185 11.28 -4.48 24.44
C GLU A 185 11.09 -3.93 25.86
N GLN A 186 11.72 -2.78 26.16
CA GLN A 186 11.54 -2.05 27.42
C GLN A 186 10.57 -0.88 27.30
N GLY A 187 9.77 -0.84 26.22
CA GLY A 187 8.84 0.24 25.91
C GLY A 187 7.57 0.20 26.77
N THR A 188 6.80 1.30 26.70
CA THR A 188 5.62 1.51 27.55
C THR A 188 4.60 0.37 27.41
N VAL A 189 4.41 -0.17 26.21
CA VAL A 189 3.45 -1.27 25.98
C VAL A 189 3.83 -2.51 26.77
N ASN A 190 5.11 -2.91 26.76
CA ASN A 190 5.59 -4.04 27.54
C ASN A 190 5.57 -3.77 29.04
N GLN A 191 5.78 -2.53 29.48
CA GLN A 191 5.62 -2.16 30.89
C GLN A 191 4.18 -2.30 31.36
N ILE A 192 3.22 -1.90 30.54
CA ILE A 192 1.78 -2.10 30.82
C ILE A 192 1.46 -3.60 30.89
N LEU A 193 1.95 -4.43 29.94
CA LEU A 193 1.75 -5.88 29.97
C LEU A 193 2.27 -6.50 31.29
N LYS A 194 3.46 -6.10 31.72
CA LYS A 194 4.03 -6.55 33.01
C LYS A 194 3.18 -6.15 34.20
N THR A 195 2.59 -4.95 34.19
CA THR A 195 1.70 -4.50 35.28
C THR A 195 0.47 -5.40 35.41
N PHE A 196 0.01 -5.97 34.29
CA PHE A 196 -1.08 -6.94 34.26
C PHE A 196 -0.63 -8.40 34.40
N ASN A 197 0.64 -8.66 34.76
CA ASN A 197 1.26 -9.98 34.83
C ASN A 197 1.18 -10.78 33.52
N LEU A 198 1.22 -10.09 32.37
CA LEU A 198 1.28 -10.69 31.05
C LEU A 198 2.73 -10.76 30.55
N ASP A 199 3.02 -11.75 29.73
CA ASP A 199 4.34 -11.91 29.11
C ASP A 199 4.69 -10.73 28.19
N THR A 200 5.97 -10.37 28.16
CA THR A 200 6.47 -9.35 27.25
C THR A 200 6.53 -9.87 25.81
N VAL A 201 6.23 -8.99 24.87
CA VAL A 201 6.23 -9.31 23.45
C VAL A 201 7.38 -8.57 22.75
N SER A 202 8.16 -9.29 21.96
CA SER A 202 9.22 -8.71 21.11
C SER A 202 8.60 -8.14 19.84
N PHE A 203 7.93 -6.99 19.97
CA PHE A 203 7.15 -6.38 18.88
C PHE A 203 7.98 -6.05 17.64
N LEU A 204 9.16 -5.48 17.81
CA LEU A 204 9.98 -5.01 16.68
C LEU A 204 11.00 -6.06 16.19
N SER A 205 11.31 -7.05 17.03
CA SER A 205 12.26 -8.12 16.72
C SER A 205 11.57 -9.33 16.05
N ASN A 206 10.24 -9.45 16.20
CA ASN A 206 9.47 -10.49 15.55
C ASN A 206 8.92 -9.98 14.20
N PRO A 207 9.12 -10.71 13.06
CA PRO A 207 8.69 -10.29 11.73
C PRO A 207 7.21 -9.94 11.61
N THR A 208 6.34 -10.77 12.18
CA THR A 208 4.88 -10.61 12.10
C THR A 208 4.42 -9.41 12.91
N TRP A 209 4.92 -9.27 14.14
CA TRP A 209 4.58 -8.13 14.99
C TRP A 209 5.13 -6.82 14.44
N ALA A 210 6.38 -6.81 13.94
CA ALA A 210 6.96 -5.62 13.32
C ALA A 210 6.12 -5.14 12.13
N PHE A 211 5.65 -6.08 11.29
CA PHE A 211 4.76 -5.75 10.16
C PHE A 211 3.40 -5.22 10.66
N ALA A 212 2.82 -5.81 11.70
CA ALA A 212 1.58 -5.34 12.30
C ALA A 212 1.71 -3.92 12.90
N ILE A 213 2.85 -3.62 13.54
CA ILE A 213 3.11 -2.29 14.12
C ILE A 213 3.21 -1.23 13.03
N ILE A 214 3.89 -1.48 11.91
CA ILE A 214 3.93 -0.49 10.83
C ILE A 214 2.54 -0.26 10.21
N ILE A 215 1.68 -1.29 10.14
CA ILE A 215 0.29 -1.15 9.73
C ILE A 215 -0.49 -0.27 10.74
N LEU A 216 -0.35 -0.55 12.03
CA LEU A 216 -1.01 0.21 13.09
C LEU A 216 -0.62 1.70 13.06
N VAL A 217 0.66 1.98 12.94
CA VAL A 217 1.16 3.36 12.90
C VAL A 217 0.74 4.05 11.60
N ASN A 218 0.77 3.33 10.47
CA ASN A 218 0.22 3.85 9.22
C ASN A 218 -1.27 4.19 9.35
N LEU A 219 -2.06 3.31 9.98
CA LEU A 219 -3.47 3.56 10.25
C LEU A 219 -3.65 4.87 11.02
N TRP A 220 -2.89 5.07 12.09
CA TRP A 220 -2.98 6.27 12.92
C TRP A 220 -2.69 7.56 12.14
N PHE A 221 -1.75 7.55 11.22
CA PHE A 221 -1.46 8.72 10.36
C PHE A 221 -2.48 8.92 9.23
N SER A 222 -3.02 7.84 8.67
CA SER A 222 -3.73 7.88 7.38
C SER A 222 -5.25 7.89 7.51
N PHE A 223 -5.83 7.32 8.60
CA PHE A 223 -7.30 7.29 8.75
C PHE A 223 -7.94 8.68 8.73
N PRO A 224 -7.33 9.78 9.25
CA PRO A 224 -7.98 11.08 9.24
C PRO A 224 -8.16 11.65 7.83
N PHE A 225 -7.28 11.32 6.90
CA PHE A 225 -7.46 11.67 5.48
C PHE A 225 -8.70 11.00 4.91
N CYS A 226 -8.86 9.70 5.14
CA CYS A 226 -10.03 8.94 4.72
C CYS A 226 -11.30 9.45 5.40
N PHE A 227 -11.23 9.72 6.71
CA PHE A 227 -12.29 10.30 7.51
C PHE A 227 -12.81 11.63 6.92
N ASN A 228 -11.91 12.57 6.58
CA ASN A 228 -12.30 13.87 6.04
C ASN A 228 -12.99 13.75 4.68
N ILE A 229 -12.48 12.88 3.77
CA ILE A 229 -13.10 12.67 2.46
C ILE A 229 -14.50 12.07 2.62
N ILE A 230 -14.63 11.05 3.47
CA ILE A 230 -15.91 10.38 3.70
C ILE A 230 -16.90 11.34 4.38
N LEU A 231 -16.44 12.10 5.37
CA LEU A 231 -17.29 13.08 6.07
C LEU A 231 -17.81 14.16 5.11
N GLY A 232 -16.94 14.68 4.23
CA GLY A 232 -17.35 15.64 3.21
C GLY A 232 -18.36 15.05 2.23
N ALA A 233 -18.15 13.80 1.79
CA ALA A 233 -19.10 13.10 0.94
C ALA A 233 -20.44 12.82 1.63
N LEU A 234 -20.44 12.45 2.92
CA LEU A 234 -21.67 12.27 3.69
C LEU A 234 -22.48 13.56 3.83
N GLN A 235 -21.80 14.70 3.99
CA GLN A 235 -22.45 16.00 4.12
C GLN A 235 -23.02 16.53 2.80
N SER A 236 -22.62 15.97 1.66
CA SER A 236 -23.18 16.33 0.36
C SER A 236 -24.47 15.59 -0.01
N ILE A 237 -24.87 14.58 0.78
CA ILE A 237 -26.11 13.85 0.55
C ILE A 237 -27.28 14.71 1.02
N PRO A 238 -28.30 14.99 0.16
CA PRO A 238 -29.49 15.72 0.57
C PRO A 238 -30.29 14.99 1.66
N ALA A 239 -30.80 15.73 2.65
CA ALA A 239 -31.58 15.17 3.76
C ALA A 239 -32.86 14.45 3.28
N ASP A 240 -33.48 14.98 2.23
CA ASP A 240 -34.72 14.44 1.64
C ASP A 240 -34.61 12.95 1.26
N GLN A 241 -33.40 12.47 0.93
CA GLN A 241 -33.16 11.04 0.64
C GLN A 241 -33.37 10.15 1.87
N TYR A 242 -32.98 10.64 3.04
CA TYR A 242 -33.15 9.93 4.30
C TYR A 242 -34.59 10.06 4.84
N GLU A 243 -35.18 11.24 4.70
CA GLU A 243 -36.59 11.48 5.09
C GLU A 243 -37.54 10.60 4.27
N ALA A 244 -37.33 10.48 2.95
CA ALA A 244 -38.12 9.57 2.11
C ALA A 244 -37.96 8.10 2.56
N ALA A 245 -36.73 7.68 2.86
CA ALA A 245 -36.44 6.33 3.32
C ALA A 245 -37.08 6.05 4.71
N ASP A 246 -37.11 7.04 5.57
CA ASP A 246 -37.80 6.91 6.90
C ASP A 246 -39.29 6.73 6.73
N VAL A 247 -39.95 7.46 5.80
CA VAL A 247 -41.35 7.28 5.45
C VAL A 247 -41.64 5.89 4.89
N ASP A 248 -40.69 5.34 4.07
CA ASP A 248 -40.75 3.97 3.53
C ASP A 248 -40.45 2.89 4.60
N GLY A 249 -40.12 3.27 5.83
CA GLY A 249 -39.79 2.34 6.92
C GLY A 249 -38.46 1.67 6.81
N ALA A 250 -37.52 2.24 6.06
CA ALA A 250 -36.17 1.69 5.89
C ALA A 250 -35.37 1.75 7.20
N THR A 251 -34.78 0.62 7.59
CA THR A 251 -33.87 0.57 8.74
C THR A 251 -32.55 1.32 8.44
N TYR A 252 -31.84 1.75 9.50
CA TYR A 252 -30.55 2.40 9.40
C TYR A 252 -29.56 1.61 8.52
N TRP A 253 -29.55 0.28 8.62
CA TRP A 253 -28.67 -0.57 7.82
C TRP A 253 -29.05 -0.57 6.33
N GLN A 254 -30.34 -0.53 6.03
CA GLN A 254 -30.84 -0.41 4.66
C GLN A 254 -30.49 0.96 4.07
N GLN A 255 -30.65 2.04 4.83
CA GLN A 255 -30.22 3.38 4.42
C GLN A 255 -28.70 3.44 4.17
N LEU A 256 -27.87 2.84 5.07
CA LEU A 256 -26.43 2.79 4.91
C LEU A 256 -26.03 2.06 3.62
N MET A 257 -26.61 0.88 3.36
CA MET A 257 -26.22 0.03 2.24
C MET A 257 -26.79 0.49 0.89
N ASN A 258 -28.01 1.03 0.87
CA ASN A 258 -28.71 1.33 -0.36
C ASN A 258 -28.68 2.82 -0.74
N ILE A 259 -28.44 3.72 0.22
CA ILE A 259 -28.41 5.18 0.00
C ILE A 259 -26.99 5.69 0.25
N THR A 260 -26.50 5.57 1.47
CA THR A 260 -25.27 6.23 1.89
C THR A 260 -24.05 5.74 1.11
N LEU A 261 -23.76 4.43 1.15
CA LEU A 261 -22.57 3.87 0.50
C LEU A 261 -22.56 4.06 -1.02
N PRO A 262 -23.69 3.87 -1.76
CA PRO A 262 -23.72 4.15 -3.19
C PRO A 262 -23.48 5.62 -3.53
N LEU A 263 -24.03 6.56 -2.78
CA LEU A 263 -23.91 8.00 -3.05
C LEU A 263 -22.52 8.55 -2.75
N ILE A 264 -21.82 8.04 -1.72
CA ILE A 264 -20.45 8.48 -1.40
C ILE A 264 -19.38 7.78 -2.26
N ARG A 265 -19.73 6.68 -2.94
CA ARG A 265 -18.80 5.88 -3.74
C ARG A 265 -18.00 6.70 -4.77
N PRO A 266 -18.59 7.65 -5.53
CA PRO A 266 -17.84 8.44 -6.51
C PRO A 266 -16.72 9.28 -5.90
N ALA A 267 -16.86 9.72 -4.65
CA ALA A 267 -15.82 10.47 -3.93
C ALA A 267 -14.75 9.55 -3.33
N ILE A 268 -15.15 8.37 -2.82
CA ILE A 268 -14.26 7.45 -2.11
C ILE A 268 -13.37 6.68 -3.08
N VAL A 269 -13.88 6.20 -4.22
CA VAL A 269 -13.11 5.32 -5.12
C VAL A 269 -11.85 5.99 -5.67
N PRO A 270 -11.87 7.24 -6.16
CA PRO A 270 -10.64 7.94 -6.55
C PRO A 270 -9.65 8.13 -5.40
N ALA A 271 -10.17 8.42 -4.21
CA ALA A 271 -9.36 8.62 -3.02
C ALA A 271 -8.68 7.33 -2.54
N ILE A 272 -9.34 6.17 -2.65
CA ILE A 272 -8.74 4.84 -2.39
C ILE A 272 -7.51 4.63 -3.29
N VAL A 273 -7.66 4.92 -4.59
CA VAL A 273 -6.57 4.76 -5.55
C VAL A 273 -5.40 5.69 -5.24
N LEU A 274 -5.71 6.96 -4.94
CA LEU A 274 -4.69 7.93 -4.54
C LEU A 274 -3.95 7.48 -3.28
N SER A 275 -4.68 6.95 -2.28
CA SER A 275 -4.07 6.43 -1.04
C SER A 275 -3.22 5.19 -1.29
N ALA A 276 -3.64 4.30 -2.19
CA ALA A 276 -2.91 3.07 -2.50
C ALA A 276 -1.56 3.37 -3.19
N ILE A 277 -1.51 4.35 -4.10
CA ILE A 277 -0.31 4.72 -4.84
C ILE A 277 0.57 5.67 -4.03
N GLY A 278 -0.03 6.58 -3.27
CA GLY A 278 0.66 7.64 -2.54
C GLY A 278 1.32 7.22 -1.24
N GLY A 279 1.68 8.22 -0.42
CA GLY A 279 2.46 8.06 0.80
C GLY A 279 1.82 7.22 1.92
N GLY A 280 0.51 7.00 1.88
CA GLY A 280 -0.19 6.10 2.80
C GLY A 280 -0.17 4.62 2.38
N GLY A 281 0.32 4.32 1.19
CA GLY A 281 0.34 2.98 0.60
C GLY A 281 1.70 2.63 0.01
N PHE A 282 1.79 2.57 -1.32
CA PHE A 282 2.96 2.05 -2.04
C PHE A 282 4.25 2.86 -1.81
N GLN A 283 4.15 4.18 -1.65
CA GLN A 283 5.29 5.08 -1.43
C GLN A 283 5.67 5.26 0.04
N MET A 284 5.23 4.36 0.93
CA MET A 284 5.51 4.46 2.36
C MET A 284 6.99 4.25 2.65
N PHE A 285 7.68 5.28 3.12
CA PHE A 285 9.10 5.26 3.47
C PHE A 285 9.34 5.62 4.93
N GLY A 286 8.99 6.84 5.30
CA GLY A 286 9.49 7.46 6.52
C GLY A 286 9.10 6.74 7.82
N THR A 287 7.85 6.28 7.92
CA THR A 287 7.38 5.52 9.07
C THR A 287 8.11 4.19 9.18
N VAL A 288 8.22 3.45 8.07
CA VAL A 288 8.91 2.15 8.07
C VAL A 288 10.39 2.32 8.40
N TRP A 289 11.03 3.34 7.81
CA TRP A 289 12.43 3.64 8.08
C TRP A 289 12.66 4.00 9.56
N ALA A 290 11.84 4.88 10.11
CA ALA A 290 11.99 5.34 11.49
C ALA A 290 11.70 4.25 12.54
N ILE A 291 10.76 3.34 12.29
CA ILE A 291 10.38 2.30 13.28
C ILE A 291 11.30 1.10 13.20
N THR A 292 11.56 0.56 12.02
CA THR A 292 12.22 -0.75 11.84
C THR A 292 13.43 -0.71 10.92
N ALA A 293 13.65 0.39 10.18
CA ALA A 293 14.62 0.48 9.07
C ALA A 293 14.51 -0.69 8.07
N GLY A 294 13.28 -1.23 7.90
CA GLY A 294 13.01 -2.41 7.07
C GLY A 294 13.20 -3.75 7.77
N GLY A 295 13.66 -3.76 9.07
CA GLY A 295 13.88 -4.99 9.84
C GLY A 295 12.61 -5.65 10.37
N PRO A 296 12.73 -6.74 11.12
CA PRO A 296 13.94 -7.51 11.38
C PRO A 296 14.48 -8.22 10.13
N THR A 297 15.81 -8.35 10.05
CA THR A 297 16.50 -9.03 8.94
C THR A 297 16.77 -10.49 9.30
N ARG A 298 16.68 -11.39 8.32
CA ARG A 298 17.00 -12.83 8.48
C ARG A 298 18.47 -13.14 8.20
N GLY A 299 19.24 -12.17 7.69
CA GLY A 299 20.65 -12.32 7.35
C GLY A 299 21.21 -11.09 6.64
N ALA A 300 22.54 -11.03 6.49
CA ALA A 300 23.18 -9.95 5.75
C ALA A 300 22.83 -10.03 4.27
N GLY A 301 22.42 -8.91 3.66
CA GLY A 301 22.08 -8.83 2.24
C GLY A 301 20.66 -9.30 1.87
N VAL A 302 19.89 -9.84 2.81
CA VAL A 302 18.49 -10.26 2.57
C VAL A 302 17.54 -9.15 3.03
N PRO A 303 16.52 -8.79 2.23
CA PRO A 303 15.52 -7.80 2.63
C PRO A 303 14.81 -8.17 3.94
N GLY A 304 14.76 -7.22 4.87
CA GLY A 304 14.09 -7.43 6.16
C GLY A 304 12.58 -7.58 6.04
N ALA A 305 11.94 -8.04 7.11
CA ALA A 305 10.52 -8.41 7.11
C ALA A 305 9.57 -7.24 6.81
N THR A 306 9.95 -6.02 7.18
CA THR A 306 9.18 -4.80 6.91
C THR A 306 9.78 -3.95 5.78
N GLU A 307 10.72 -4.51 5.01
CA GLU A 307 11.36 -3.80 3.92
C GLU A 307 10.39 -3.67 2.74
N LEU A 308 9.87 -2.46 2.58
CA LEU A 308 9.01 -2.07 1.47
C LEU A 308 9.86 -1.47 0.33
N VAL A 309 9.26 -1.34 -0.85
CA VAL A 309 9.88 -0.83 -2.09
C VAL A 309 10.73 0.41 -1.88
N MET A 310 10.21 1.43 -1.18
CA MET A 310 10.94 2.70 -1.00
C MET A 310 12.12 2.56 -0.03
N VAL A 311 12.00 1.70 1.00
CA VAL A 311 13.10 1.41 1.94
C VAL A 311 14.19 0.61 1.23
N TYR A 312 13.82 -0.36 0.42
CA TYR A 312 14.76 -1.13 -0.40
C TYR A 312 15.51 -0.23 -1.39
N ALA A 313 14.79 0.62 -2.14
CA ALA A 313 15.43 1.56 -3.06
C ALA A 313 16.42 2.48 -2.35
N TYR A 314 16.04 3.01 -1.18
CA TYR A 314 16.92 3.84 -0.36
C TYR A 314 18.20 3.10 0.04
N LYS A 315 18.09 1.85 0.51
CA LYS A 315 19.25 1.03 0.88
C LYS A 315 20.16 0.74 -0.31
N GLN A 316 19.58 0.45 -1.49
CA GLN A 316 20.37 0.23 -2.71
C GLN A 316 21.24 1.45 -3.06
N VAL A 317 20.69 2.66 -2.91
CA VAL A 317 21.42 3.91 -3.19
C VAL A 317 22.45 4.23 -2.11
N PHE A 318 22.00 4.33 -0.84
CA PHE A 318 22.79 4.96 0.23
C PHE A 318 23.61 3.97 1.07
N GLN A 319 23.25 2.68 1.10
CA GLN A 319 24.01 1.67 1.84
C GLN A 319 24.87 0.81 0.92
N PHE A 320 24.38 0.48 -0.28
CA PHE A 320 25.09 -0.41 -1.20
C PHE A 320 25.74 0.32 -2.39
N ASN A 321 25.55 1.64 -2.53
CA ASN A 321 26.07 2.45 -3.65
C ASN A 321 25.68 1.92 -5.04
N ALA A 322 24.58 1.15 -5.14
CA ALA A 322 24.12 0.50 -6.36
C ALA A 322 23.16 1.43 -7.16
N TYR A 323 23.66 2.61 -7.54
CA TYR A 323 22.85 3.67 -8.18
C TYR A 323 22.16 3.18 -9.46
N ALA A 324 22.88 2.47 -10.33
CA ALA A 324 22.34 2.00 -11.60
C ALA A 324 21.21 0.96 -11.39
N LYS A 325 21.37 0.05 -10.42
CA LYS A 325 20.34 -0.93 -10.03
C LYS A 325 19.12 -0.24 -9.43
N ALA A 326 19.33 0.76 -8.57
CA ALA A 326 18.23 1.55 -8.00
C ALA A 326 17.49 2.37 -9.07
N GLY A 327 18.19 2.92 -10.05
CA GLY A 327 17.59 3.61 -11.19
C GLY A 327 16.71 2.68 -12.04
N ALA A 328 17.22 1.50 -12.40
CA ALA A 328 16.44 0.50 -13.13
C ALA A 328 15.19 0.06 -12.34
N PHE A 329 15.34 -0.15 -11.03
CA PHE A 329 14.25 -0.45 -10.12
C PHE A 329 13.18 0.65 -10.12
N ALA A 330 13.59 1.92 -10.01
CA ALA A 330 12.68 3.05 -10.01
C ALA A 330 11.86 3.15 -11.31
N VAL A 331 12.49 2.90 -12.46
CA VAL A 331 11.80 2.88 -13.77
C VAL A 331 10.76 1.76 -13.84
N ILE A 332 11.08 0.54 -13.39
CA ILE A 332 10.14 -0.58 -13.37
C ILE A 332 8.93 -0.23 -12.49
N ILE A 333 9.17 0.30 -11.28
CA ILE A 333 8.11 0.71 -10.36
C ILE A 333 7.27 1.84 -10.96
N PHE A 334 7.90 2.82 -11.60
CA PHE A 334 7.18 3.91 -12.27
C PHE A 334 6.23 3.36 -13.35
N ILE A 335 6.69 2.48 -14.21
CA ILE A 335 5.87 1.87 -15.26
C ILE A 335 4.69 1.11 -14.64
N PHE A 336 4.96 0.32 -13.58
CA PHE A 336 3.90 -0.42 -12.87
C PHE A 336 2.83 0.52 -12.28
N LEU A 337 3.24 1.57 -11.55
CA LEU A 337 2.32 2.54 -10.95
C LEU A 337 1.58 3.36 -12.02
N PHE A 338 2.26 3.73 -13.10
CA PHE A 338 1.65 4.43 -14.22
C PHE A 338 0.55 3.62 -14.87
N LEU A 339 0.80 2.33 -15.16
CA LEU A 339 -0.20 1.43 -15.73
C LEU A 339 -1.36 1.19 -14.76
N ALA A 340 -1.07 1.00 -13.47
CA ALA A 340 -2.09 0.86 -12.42
C ALA A 340 -2.98 2.11 -12.33
N THR A 341 -2.38 3.31 -12.43
CA THR A 341 -3.10 4.58 -12.43
C THR A 341 -3.99 4.72 -13.65
N LEU A 342 -3.47 4.44 -14.86
CA LEU A 342 -4.25 4.47 -16.11
C LEU A 342 -5.42 3.49 -16.06
N TYR A 343 -5.19 2.29 -15.57
CA TYR A 343 -6.25 1.28 -15.40
C TYR A 343 -7.32 1.76 -14.42
N SER A 344 -6.91 2.33 -13.29
CA SER A 344 -7.81 2.90 -12.30
C SER A 344 -8.66 4.03 -12.85
N MET A 345 -8.08 4.97 -13.60
CA MET A 345 -8.80 6.07 -14.24
C MET A 345 -9.89 5.57 -15.22
N ARG A 346 -9.63 4.46 -15.93
CA ARG A 346 -10.63 3.83 -16.80
C ARG A 346 -11.79 3.21 -16.02
N ILE A 347 -11.53 2.60 -14.87
CA ILE A 347 -12.56 1.96 -14.05
C ILE A 347 -13.43 3.00 -13.34
N THR A 348 -12.81 4.03 -12.80
CA THR A 348 -13.49 5.05 -11.99
C THR A 348 -14.31 6.03 -12.82
N ARG A 349 -14.19 6.01 -14.15
CA ARG A 349 -14.88 6.93 -15.09
C ARG A 349 -14.76 8.42 -14.68
N ILE A 350 -13.68 8.78 -13.99
CA ILE A 350 -13.45 10.15 -13.49
C ILE A 350 -13.57 11.20 -14.63
N THR A 351 -13.33 10.78 -15.87
CA THR A 351 -13.40 11.66 -17.04
C THR A 351 -14.82 11.82 -17.63
N LYS A 352 -15.82 11.05 -17.20
CA LYS A 352 -17.20 11.09 -17.75
C LYS A 352 -18.23 11.84 -16.89
N GLY A 353 -17.85 12.25 -15.68
CA GLY A 353 -18.79 12.76 -14.69
C GLY A 353 -18.89 14.28 -14.55
N ALA A 354 -18.21 15.07 -15.40
CA ALA A 354 -18.23 16.53 -15.25
C ALA A 354 -19.09 17.26 -16.31
N TYR A 355 -19.55 16.57 -17.36
CA TYR A 355 -20.22 17.21 -18.51
C TYR A 355 -21.38 16.39 -19.15
N GLU A 356 -21.92 15.36 -18.48
CA GLU A 356 -23.17 14.71 -18.92
C GLU A 356 -24.24 14.81 -17.81
#